data_256df0c2fb7c9c7d1060f7e6bc5234f1
#
_entry.id   256df0c2fb7c9c7d1060f7e6bc5234f1
#
_cell.length_a   1.000
_cell.length_b   1.000
_cell.length_c   1.000
_cell.angle_alpha   90.00
_cell.angle_beta   90.00
_cell.angle_gamma   90.00
#
_symmetry.space_group_name_H-M   'P 1'
#
loop_
_entity.id
_entity.type
_entity.pdbx_description
1 polymer ?
#
loop_
_entity_poly.entity_id
_entity_poly.type
_entity_poly.pdbx_seq_one_letter_code
_entity_poly.pdbx_strand_id
1 'polypeptide(L)'
;MIYDLIIIGSGPAGLSAAVYAKRAGLETLVIEKNYMSGGQVLNTYEVDNYLGMPGINGFDMGMQFRAHADKLEVAFAEGEVTGLDNGETNILHTTAGDYEAHTVI
;
A
#
# COMPACT_ATOMS: atom_id res chain seq x y z
N MET A 1 -4.45 15.95 9.68
CA MET A 1 -3.52 15.93 8.56
C MET A 1 -4.24 15.54 7.28
N ILE A 2 -3.93 16.22 6.20
CA ILE A 2 -4.46 15.85 4.88
C ILE A 2 -3.30 15.28 4.09
N TYR A 3 -3.41 14.00 3.70
CA TYR A 3 -2.39 13.35 2.87
C TYR A 3 -2.51 13.80 1.41
N ASP A 4 -1.41 13.85 0.69
CA ASP A 4 -1.44 14.05 -0.75
C ASP A 4 -2.08 12.84 -1.45
N LEU A 5 -1.76 11.64 -0.95
CA LEU A 5 -2.22 10.38 -1.50
C LEU A 5 -2.45 9.35 -0.40
N ILE A 6 -3.59 8.69 -0.44
CA ILE A 6 -3.82 7.48 0.34
C ILE A 6 -4.01 6.31 -0.62
N ILE A 7 -3.29 5.23 -0.36
CA ILE A 7 -3.33 3.99 -1.14
C ILE A 7 -4.04 2.94 -0.32
N ILE A 8 -5.04 2.31 -0.90
CA ILE A 8 -5.82 1.25 -0.26
C ILE A 8 -5.25 -0.10 -0.73
N GLY A 9 -4.66 -0.82 0.19
CA GLY A 9 -4.05 -2.12 -0.06
C GLY A 9 -2.55 -2.05 -0.27
N SER A 10 -1.85 -3.05 0.25
CA SER A 10 -0.39 -3.16 0.18
C SER A 10 0.07 -4.41 -0.56
N GLY A 11 -0.67 -4.80 -1.59
CA GLY A 11 -0.19 -5.76 -2.58
C GLY A 11 0.89 -5.13 -3.46
N PRO A 12 1.40 -5.86 -4.48
CA PRO A 12 2.47 -5.35 -5.34
C PRO A 12 2.15 -4.01 -5.99
N ALA A 13 0.93 -3.82 -6.47
CA ALA A 13 0.53 -2.58 -7.12
C ALA A 13 0.51 -1.40 -6.13
N GLY A 14 -0.06 -1.59 -4.95
CA GLY A 14 -0.13 -0.55 -3.93
C GLY A 14 1.25 -0.16 -3.41
N LEU A 15 2.11 -1.14 -3.16
CA LEU A 15 3.48 -0.88 -2.70
C LEU A 15 4.30 -0.20 -3.79
N SER A 16 4.13 -0.56 -5.05
CA SER A 16 4.79 0.11 -6.17
C SER A 16 4.37 1.58 -6.25
N ALA A 17 3.07 1.85 -6.17
CA ALA A 17 2.55 3.22 -6.16
C ALA A 17 3.12 4.02 -4.99
N ALA A 18 3.22 3.41 -3.81
CA ALA A 18 3.76 4.05 -2.61
C ALA A 18 5.23 4.45 -2.78
N VAL A 19 6.04 3.58 -3.36
CA VAL A 19 7.45 3.88 -3.63
C VAL A 19 7.59 5.09 -4.54
N TYR A 20 6.85 5.14 -5.63
CA TYR A 20 6.90 6.27 -6.55
C TYR A 20 6.35 7.55 -5.94
N ALA A 21 5.28 7.48 -5.19
CA ALA A 21 4.70 8.63 -4.50
C ALA A 21 5.70 9.22 -3.49
N LYS A 22 6.35 8.35 -2.72
CA LYS A 22 7.35 8.79 -1.74
C LYS A 22 8.56 9.43 -2.40
N ARG A 23 9.02 8.85 -3.51
CA ARG A 23 10.12 9.43 -4.29
C ARG A 23 9.75 10.80 -4.87
N ALA A 24 8.48 11.02 -5.17
CA ALA A 24 7.99 12.32 -5.66
C ALA A 24 7.81 13.34 -4.52
N GLY A 25 8.06 12.97 -3.28
CA GLY A 25 7.92 13.86 -2.13
C GLY A 25 6.50 14.04 -1.63
N LEU A 26 5.59 13.16 -1.98
CA LEU A 26 4.20 13.25 -1.55
C LEU A 26 4.02 12.68 -0.13
N GLU A 27 3.19 13.36 0.67
CA GLU A 27 2.72 12.80 1.93
C GLU A 27 1.78 11.64 1.63
N THR A 28 2.25 10.42 1.86
CA THR A 28 1.59 9.19 1.41
C THR A 28 1.29 8.29 2.60
N LEU A 29 0.08 7.73 2.61
CA LEU A 29 -0.34 6.72 3.58
C LEU A 29 -0.83 5.49 2.83
N VAL A 30 -0.39 4.32 3.25
CA VAL A 30 -0.93 3.04 2.78
C VAL A 30 -1.80 2.44 3.88
N ILE A 31 -3.03 2.08 3.56
CA ILE A 31 -3.94 1.43 4.51
C ILE A 31 -4.07 -0.03 4.11
N GLU A 32 -3.76 -0.93 5.05
CA GLU A 32 -3.82 -2.37 4.85
C GLU A 32 -4.75 -3.00 5.89
N LYS A 33 -5.69 -3.82 5.44
CA LYS A 33 -6.64 -4.50 6.33
C LYS A 33 -6.03 -5.68 7.09
N ASN A 34 -4.98 -6.29 6.53
CA ASN A 34 -4.27 -7.39 7.14
C ASN A 34 -3.01 -6.87 7.86
N TYR A 35 -2.49 -7.66 8.80
CA TYR A 35 -1.25 -7.25 9.48
C TYR A 35 -0.01 -7.40 8.59
N MET A 36 -0.12 -8.12 7.47
CA MET A 36 0.99 -8.34 6.53
C MET A 36 0.68 -7.72 5.17
N SER A 37 1.70 -7.11 4.57
CA SER A 37 1.66 -6.65 3.20
C SER A 37 1.92 -7.81 2.22
N GLY A 38 1.59 -7.60 0.94
CA GLY A 38 1.86 -8.55 -0.14
C GLY A 38 0.60 -8.97 -0.91
N GLY A 39 -0.57 -8.87 -0.30
CA GLY A 39 -1.82 -9.22 -0.98
C GLY A 39 -1.87 -10.69 -1.37
N GLN A 40 -2.45 -10.96 -2.54
CA GLN A 40 -2.64 -12.33 -3.01
C GLN A 40 -1.33 -13.04 -3.35
N VAL A 41 -0.26 -12.31 -3.61
CA VAL A 41 1.04 -12.93 -3.93
C VAL A 41 1.58 -13.76 -2.76
N LEU A 42 1.18 -13.46 -1.54
CA LEU A 42 1.59 -14.23 -0.36
C LEU A 42 1.19 -15.70 -0.44
N ASN A 43 0.13 -16.02 -1.19
CA ASN A 43 -0.38 -17.38 -1.35
C ASN A 43 0.24 -18.10 -2.55
N THR A 44 1.09 -17.45 -3.31
CA THR A 44 1.73 -18.01 -4.49
C THR A 44 3.01 -18.71 -4.09
N TYR A 45 3.12 -20.01 -4.41
CA TYR A 45 4.30 -20.79 -4.05
C TYR A 45 5.55 -20.33 -4.80
N GLU A 46 5.43 -20.12 -6.12
CA GLU A 46 6.54 -19.72 -6.97
C GLU A 46 6.08 -18.69 -7.99
N VAL A 47 6.84 -17.61 -8.13
CA VAL A 47 6.58 -16.55 -9.09
C VAL A 47 7.69 -16.54 -10.14
N ASP A 48 7.35 -16.82 -11.39
CA ASP A 48 8.32 -16.94 -12.48
C ASP A 48 8.28 -15.79 -13.49
N ASN A 49 7.26 -14.95 -13.39
CA ASN A 49 7.01 -13.89 -14.36
C ASN A 49 7.24 -12.48 -13.83
N TYR A 50 7.90 -12.34 -12.69
CA TYR A 50 8.28 -11.03 -12.19
C TYR A 50 9.74 -10.76 -12.53
N LEU A 51 9.97 -9.74 -13.35
CA LEU A 51 11.31 -9.40 -13.83
C LEU A 51 12.28 -9.18 -12.68
N GLY A 52 13.41 -9.84 -12.72
CA GLY A 52 14.46 -9.71 -11.70
C GLY A 52 14.34 -10.67 -10.53
N MET A 53 13.24 -11.42 -10.43
CA MET A 53 12.96 -12.34 -9.32
C MET A 53 12.44 -13.69 -9.82
N PRO A 54 13.11 -14.36 -10.77
CA PRO A 54 12.60 -15.63 -11.28
C PRO A 54 12.61 -16.71 -10.20
N GLY A 55 11.50 -17.41 -10.05
CA GLY A 55 11.38 -18.51 -9.08
C GLY A 55 11.26 -18.09 -7.62
N ILE A 56 11.06 -16.80 -7.34
CA ILE A 56 10.91 -16.36 -5.95
C ILE A 56 9.59 -16.89 -5.36
N ASN A 57 9.65 -17.26 -4.08
CA ASN A 57 8.47 -17.59 -3.30
C ASN A 57 7.62 -16.32 -3.11
N GLY A 58 6.29 -16.45 -3.26
CA GLY A 58 5.39 -15.29 -3.17
C GLY A 58 5.43 -14.59 -1.81
N PHE A 59 5.60 -15.34 -0.72
CA PHE A 59 5.77 -14.75 0.60
C PHE A 59 7.03 -13.88 0.68
N ASP A 60 8.17 -14.41 0.21
CA ASP A 60 9.43 -13.67 0.20
C ASP A 60 9.34 -12.43 -0.69
N MET A 61 8.68 -12.54 -1.83
CA MET A 61 8.44 -11.42 -2.73
C MET A 61 7.65 -10.30 -2.04
N GLY A 62 6.57 -10.66 -1.35
CA GLY A 62 5.78 -9.71 -0.58
C GLY A 62 6.60 -9.02 0.52
N MET A 63 7.44 -9.78 1.20
CA MET A 63 8.31 -9.23 2.25
C MET A 63 9.36 -8.28 1.69
N GLN A 64 9.94 -8.59 0.54
CA GLN A 64 10.90 -7.70 -0.12
C GLN A 64 10.24 -6.40 -0.58
N PHE A 65 9.03 -6.47 -1.12
CA PHE A 65 8.29 -5.27 -1.53
C PHE A 65 7.97 -4.38 -0.34
N ARG A 66 7.53 -4.96 0.76
CA ARG A 66 7.24 -4.20 1.98
C ARG A 66 8.53 -3.58 2.54
N ALA A 67 9.61 -4.32 2.57
CA ALA A 67 10.90 -3.82 3.05
C ALA A 67 11.39 -2.62 2.23
N HIS A 68 11.16 -2.64 0.92
CA HIS A 68 11.51 -1.52 0.06
C HIS A 68 10.71 -0.25 0.44
N ALA A 69 9.41 -0.39 0.66
CA ALA A 69 8.57 0.73 1.09
C ALA A 69 8.98 1.23 2.49
N ASP A 70 9.28 0.32 3.41
CA ASP A 70 9.74 0.68 4.75
C ASP A 70 11.06 1.44 4.72
N LYS A 71 11.97 1.07 3.83
CA LYS A 71 13.25 1.76 3.65
C LYS A 71 13.06 3.21 3.22
N LEU A 72 12.02 3.50 2.45
CA LEU A 72 11.67 4.86 2.04
C LEU A 72 10.78 5.58 3.06
N GLU A 73 10.54 4.96 4.20
CA GLU A 73 9.74 5.53 5.29
C GLU A 73 8.28 5.83 4.88
N VAL A 74 7.70 4.97 4.05
CA VAL A 74 6.28 5.04 3.72
C VAL A 74 5.45 4.80 4.98
N ALA A 75 4.46 5.64 5.24
CA ALA A 75 3.57 5.46 6.38
C ALA A 75 2.52 4.38 6.08
N PHE A 76 2.28 3.53 7.07
CA PHE A 76 1.27 2.47 6.99
C PHE A 76 0.29 2.59 8.13
N ALA A 77 -0.97 2.28 7.86
CA ALA A 77 -2.01 2.18 8.88
C ALA A 77 -2.75 0.86 8.67
N GLU A 78 -3.09 0.19 9.77
CA GLU A 78 -3.90 -1.02 9.73
C GLU A 78 -5.36 -0.65 9.84
N GLY A 79 -6.19 -1.20 8.95
CA GLY A 79 -7.62 -0.97 8.95
C GLY A 79 -8.25 -1.37 7.64
N GLU A 80 -9.56 -1.59 7.68
CA GLU A 80 -10.35 -1.88 6.48
C GLU A 80 -11.12 -0.62 6.07
N VAL A 81 -10.99 -0.21 4.82
CA VAL A 81 -11.74 0.90 4.28
C VAL A 81 -13.19 0.48 4.07
N THR A 82 -14.12 1.21 4.67
CA THR A 82 -15.55 0.90 4.64
C THR A 82 -16.36 1.91 3.82
N GLY A 83 -15.79 3.06 3.52
CA GLY A 83 -16.49 4.07 2.74
C GLY A 83 -15.58 5.20 2.31
N LEU A 84 -16.06 5.97 1.34
CA LEU A 84 -15.34 7.12 0.79
C LEU A 84 -16.33 8.24 0.49
N ASP A 85 -16.05 9.41 1.05
CA ASP A 85 -16.78 10.62 0.71
C ASP A 85 -15.90 11.50 -0.18
N ASN A 86 -16.37 11.78 -1.39
CA ASN A 86 -15.69 12.66 -2.33
C ASN A 86 -16.10 14.12 -2.10
N GLY A 87 -15.14 15.01 -2.18
CA GLY A 87 -15.36 16.44 -2.06
C GLY A 87 -14.13 17.20 -2.55
N GLU A 88 -13.87 18.38 -2.02
CA GLU A 88 -12.62 19.10 -2.30
C GLU A 88 -11.42 18.26 -1.84
N THR A 89 -11.60 17.56 -0.73
CA THR A 89 -10.75 16.47 -0.30
C THR A 89 -11.58 15.21 -0.16
N ASN A 90 -10.93 14.05 -0.12
CA ASN A 90 -11.58 12.78 0.04
C ASN A 90 -11.44 12.32 1.49
N ILE A 91 -12.54 11.84 2.07
CA ILE A 91 -12.53 11.30 3.42
C ILE A 91 -12.76 9.80 3.34
N LEU A 92 -11.76 9.04 3.81
CA LEU A 92 -11.85 7.59 3.89
C LEU A 92 -12.31 7.19 5.27
N HIS A 93 -13.38 6.41 5.32
CA HIS A 93 -13.86 5.80 6.55
C HIS A 93 -13.25 4.42 6.68
N THR A 94 -12.67 4.14 7.82
CA THR A 94 -12.05 2.83 8.09
C THR A 94 -12.47 2.30 9.45
N THR A 95 -12.19 1.03 9.68
CA THR A 95 -12.44 0.39 10.97
C THR A 95 -11.59 0.97 12.10
N ALA A 96 -10.53 1.70 11.77
CA ALA A 96 -9.61 2.32 12.73
C ALA A 96 -9.73 3.84 12.80
N GLY A 97 -10.74 4.43 12.14
CA GLY A 97 -10.97 5.87 12.09
C GLY A 97 -10.99 6.42 10.68
N ASP A 98 -11.09 7.74 10.57
CA ASP A 98 -11.18 8.43 9.29
C ASP A 98 -9.84 9.04 8.90
N TYR A 99 -9.58 9.06 7.61
CA TYR A 99 -8.39 9.71 7.03
C TYR A 99 -8.82 10.61 5.88
N GLU A 100 -8.08 11.67 5.66
CA GLU A 100 -8.37 12.66 4.63
C GLU A 100 -7.21 12.77 3.65
N ALA A 101 -7.51 12.83 2.35
CA ALA A 101 -6.51 12.92 1.30
C ALA A 101 -7.00 13.71 0.10
N HIS A 102 -6.06 14.30 -0.63
CA HIS A 102 -6.36 14.95 -1.90
C HIS A 102 -6.66 13.93 -2.99
N THR A 103 -5.95 12.79 -2.99
CA THR A 103 -6.12 11.72 -3.97
C THR A 103 -6.13 10.36 -3.27
N VAL A 104 -6.80 9.39 -3.91
CA VAL A 104 -6.92 8.02 -3.40
C VAL A 104 -6.72 7.03 -4.55
N ILE A 105 -5.95 6.00 -4.30
CA ILE A 105 -5.80 4.86 -5.20
C ILE A 105 -6.34 3.61 -4.54
#